data_1def4ff3e413e1381e803141d53ba4df
#
_entry.id   1def4ff3e413e1381e803141d53ba4df
#
_cell.length_a   1.000
_cell.length_b   1.000
_cell.length_c   1.000
_cell.angle_alpha   90.00
_cell.angle_beta   90.00
_cell.angle_gamma   90.00
#
_symmetry.space_group_name_H-M   'P 1'
#
loop_
_entity.id
_entity.type
_entity.pdbx_description
1 polymer ?
#
loop_
_entity_poly.entity_id
_entity_poly.type
_entity_poly.pdbx_seq_one_letter_code
_entity_poly.pdbx_strand_id
1 'polypeptide(L)'
;NSIELGSGKFAKANNAKHTYLLKIYYPKKATSQNANQGAAFSAHVEITSAKAPTVSTLAQTILAKNEVKAPITTPGAAVSTASEALLASTEDDYGTSYYFRGAVKNNYVEFANKCWRIVRVSGDGSVKLILHNDNPTGVANPCDAANNSASAAFARYSGETYKSAFNTNYNDNAYVGFKYGTVGAGDYALTHANTNKSTILTNLEAWYNDNLSTYEKVIDDTVWCNDKTNVTDTSYDPWSMTPNGLGYGANKTYYGATQRLVNTSGSAGGTGPSLKCNGELSKINSKVGLITADELALAGYAYAKNNTTTYLQENATDTYWWSLSPNAFVGGRADVWDVCGSDGI
;
A
#
# COMPACT_ATOMS: atom_id res chain seq x y z
N ASN A 1 -16.13 -36.12 29.34
CA ASN A 1 -16.51 -34.69 29.27
C ASN A 1 -15.45 -33.98 28.46
N SER A 2 -15.83 -33.27 27.39
CA SER A 2 -14.97 -32.39 26.64
C SER A 2 -15.16 -30.95 27.16
N ILE A 3 -14.07 -30.18 27.18
CA ILE A 3 -14.09 -28.77 27.55
C ILE A 3 -13.52 -28.00 26.36
N GLU A 4 -14.23 -26.99 25.86
CA GLU A 4 -13.71 -26.11 24.87
C GLU A 4 -12.58 -25.25 25.47
N LEU A 5 -11.38 -25.37 24.93
CA LEU A 5 -10.18 -24.67 25.41
C LEU A 5 -10.00 -23.31 24.75
N GLY A 6 -10.68 -23.06 23.66
CA GLY A 6 -10.64 -21.81 22.92
C GLY A 6 -11.03 -21.99 21.48
N SER A 7 -11.40 -20.88 20.86
CA SER A 7 -11.64 -20.78 19.42
C SER A 7 -10.72 -19.71 18.80
N GLY A 8 -10.31 -19.88 17.57
CA GLY A 8 -9.43 -18.96 16.87
C GLY A 8 -9.50 -19.16 15.37
N LYS A 9 -8.99 -18.18 14.63
CA LYS A 9 -8.85 -18.26 13.16
C LYS A 9 -7.39 -18.44 12.81
N PHE A 10 -7.10 -19.38 11.90
CA PHE A 10 -5.78 -19.50 11.31
C PHE A 10 -5.71 -18.57 10.10
N ALA A 11 -4.62 -17.80 10.00
CA ALA A 11 -4.29 -17.09 8.78
C ALA A 11 -4.02 -18.10 7.66
N LYS A 12 -4.47 -17.80 6.44
CA LYS A 12 -4.23 -18.62 5.25
C LYS A 12 -2.81 -18.34 4.73
N ALA A 13 -1.80 -18.72 5.51
CA ALA A 13 -0.40 -18.60 5.12
C ALA A 13 0.28 -19.96 5.25
N ASN A 14 1.17 -20.26 4.33
CA ASN A 14 2.04 -21.43 4.48
C ASN A 14 2.83 -21.29 5.79
N ASN A 15 2.74 -22.30 6.65
CA ASN A 15 3.36 -22.32 7.98
C ASN A 15 2.72 -21.39 9.04
N ALA A 16 1.47 -20.99 8.91
CA ALA A 16 0.75 -20.33 10.01
C ALA A 16 0.79 -21.18 11.26
N LYS A 17 1.29 -20.64 12.37
CA LYS A 17 1.47 -21.33 13.63
C LYS A 17 0.82 -20.55 14.76
N HIS A 18 -0.09 -21.21 15.49
CA HIS A 18 -0.60 -20.72 16.75
C HIS A 18 -0.03 -21.55 17.89
N THR A 19 0.43 -20.89 18.93
CA THR A 19 0.93 -21.56 20.13
C THR A 19 -0.06 -21.34 21.26
N TYR A 20 -0.51 -22.44 21.85
CA TYR A 20 -1.41 -22.44 22.98
C TYR A 20 -0.67 -22.96 24.21
N LEU A 21 -0.87 -22.30 25.35
CA LEU A 21 -0.35 -22.76 26.62
C LEU A 21 -1.50 -23.33 27.46
N LEU A 22 -1.53 -24.64 27.57
CA LEU A 22 -2.44 -25.34 28.48
C LEU A 22 -1.84 -25.35 29.89
N LYS A 23 -2.53 -24.74 30.87
CA LYS A 23 -2.16 -24.83 32.27
C LYS A 23 -3.18 -25.68 33.01
N ILE A 24 -2.73 -26.77 33.61
CA ILE A 24 -3.54 -27.67 34.44
C ILE A 24 -3.20 -27.40 35.89
N TYR A 25 -4.21 -27.09 36.69
CA TYR A 25 -4.07 -26.86 38.13
C TYR A 25 -4.73 -27.97 38.92
N TYR A 26 -4.01 -28.52 39.86
CA TYR A 26 -4.54 -29.39 40.87
C TYR A 26 -4.73 -28.60 42.18
N PRO A 27 -5.96 -28.10 42.46
CA PRO A 27 -6.17 -27.23 43.62
C PRO A 27 -5.98 -27.98 44.93
N LYS A 28 -5.22 -27.39 45.84
CA LYS A 28 -5.10 -27.94 47.21
C LYS A 28 -6.44 -27.74 47.91
N LYS A 29 -6.98 -28.83 48.47
CA LYS A 29 -8.21 -28.79 49.28
C LYS A 29 -7.86 -28.95 50.75
N ALA A 30 -8.77 -28.46 51.62
CA ALA A 30 -8.64 -28.62 53.08
C ALA A 30 -8.80 -30.07 53.57
N THR A 31 -9.41 -30.94 52.72
CA THR A 31 -9.57 -32.38 53.02
C THR A 31 -8.39 -33.15 52.43
N SER A 32 -8.09 -34.34 53.03
CA SER A 32 -7.02 -35.23 52.54
C SER A 32 -7.25 -35.62 51.10
N GLN A 33 -6.21 -35.49 50.25
CA GLN A 33 -6.20 -35.85 48.85
C GLN A 33 -5.39 -37.12 48.59
N ASN A 34 -5.10 -37.90 49.66
CA ASN A 34 -4.27 -39.12 49.57
C ASN A 34 -4.87 -40.19 48.64
N ALA A 35 -6.18 -40.20 48.46
CA ALA A 35 -6.84 -41.12 47.52
C ALA A 35 -6.45 -40.89 46.05
N ASN A 36 -5.90 -39.69 45.71
CA ASN A 36 -5.48 -39.33 44.40
C ASN A 36 -3.94 -39.46 44.22
N GLN A 37 -3.25 -39.92 45.24
CA GLN A 37 -1.81 -40.13 45.18
C GLN A 37 -1.46 -41.24 44.18
N GLY A 38 -0.64 -40.94 43.19
CA GLY A 38 -0.29 -41.87 42.10
C GLY A 38 -1.32 -41.94 40.95
N ALA A 39 -2.43 -41.17 41.00
CA ALA A 39 -3.34 -41.10 39.88
C ALA A 39 -2.72 -40.43 38.67
N ALA A 40 -2.85 -41.09 37.50
CA ALA A 40 -2.40 -40.53 36.22
C ALA A 40 -3.54 -39.72 35.57
N PHE A 41 -3.18 -38.56 35.02
CA PHE A 41 -4.07 -37.76 34.17
C PHE A 41 -3.60 -37.87 32.74
N SER A 42 -4.46 -38.24 31.81
CA SER A 42 -4.21 -38.19 30.39
C SER A 42 -5.29 -37.35 29.71
N ALA A 43 -4.88 -36.49 28.82
CA ALA A 43 -5.77 -35.72 27.97
C ALA A 43 -5.16 -35.61 26.59
N HIS A 44 -6.01 -35.47 25.58
CA HIS A 44 -5.59 -35.12 24.25
C HIS A 44 -6.35 -33.86 23.83
N VAL A 45 -5.73 -33.05 22.98
CA VAL A 45 -6.35 -31.89 22.39
C VAL A 45 -6.82 -32.26 20.99
N GLU A 46 -8.09 -32.07 20.72
CA GLU A 46 -8.70 -32.38 19.45
C GLU A 46 -9.22 -31.11 18.81
N ILE A 47 -8.93 -30.93 17.51
CA ILE A 47 -9.53 -29.84 16.69
C ILE A 47 -10.80 -30.43 16.06
N THR A 48 -11.95 -30.11 16.64
CA THR A 48 -13.23 -30.73 16.27
C THR A 48 -13.91 -30.10 15.05
N SER A 49 -13.57 -28.88 14.66
CA SER A 49 -14.01 -28.31 13.40
C SER A 49 -13.17 -27.10 12.98
N ALA A 50 -12.84 -27.03 11.71
CA ALA A 50 -12.46 -25.82 11.04
C ALA A 50 -13.64 -25.39 10.14
N LYS A 51 -14.65 -24.75 10.70
CA LYS A 51 -15.75 -24.20 9.88
C LYS A 51 -15.23 -22.93 9.23
N ALA A 52 -15.14 -22.92 7.91
CA ALA A 52 -14.90 -21.69 7.16
C ALA A 52 -15.96 -20.67 7.58
N PRO A 53 -15.59 -19.39 7.82
CA PRO A 53 -16.57 -18.38 8.11
C PRO A 53 -17.60 -18.36 6.98
N THR A 54 -18.89 -18.33 7.32
CA THR A 54 -19.99 -18.25 6.37
C THR A 54 -20.06 -16.86 5.69
N VAL A 55 -19.30 -15.92 6.19
CA VAL A 55 -19.21 -14.55 5.63
C VAL A 55 -17.96 -14.46 4.78
N SER A 56 -18.13 -14.15 3.50
CA SER A 56 -17.02 -13.88 2.57
C SER A 56 -16.22 -12.68 3.05
N THR A 57 -14.90 -12.78 2.99
CA THR A 57 -14.03 -11.61 3.19
C THR A 57 -14.25 -10.60 2.08
N LEU A 58 -13.84 -9.34 2.30
CA LEU A 58 -13.89 -8.31 1.24
C LEU A 58 -13.15 -8.78 -0.01
N ALA A 59 -11.96 -9.36 0.12
CA ALA A 59 -11.18 -9.93 -0.97
C ALA A 59 -11.96 -10.99 -1.75
N GLN A 60 -12.55 -11.96 -1.07
CA GLN A 60 -13.37 -13.00 -1.71
C GLN A 60 -14.58 -12.40 -2.44
N THR A 61 -15.21 -11.39 -1.86
CA THR A 61 -16.34 -10.69 -2.49
C THR A 61 -15.92 -9.96 -3.76
N ILE A 62 -14.77 -9.29 -3.75
CA ILE A 62 -14.22 -8.62 -4.93
C ILE A 62 -13.97 -9.63 -6.05
N LEU A 63 -13.25 -10.72 -5.74
CA LEU A 63 -12.89 -11.74 -6.72
C LEU A 63 -14.10 -12.51 -7.26
N ALA A 64 -15.15 -12.69 -6.46
CA ALA A 64 -16.38 -13.33 -6.91
C ALA A 64 -17.23 -12.44 -7.84
N LYS A 65 -17.09 -11.11 -7.74
CA LYS A 65 -17.88 -10.15 -8.51
C LYS A 65 -17.16 -9.63 -9.76
N ASN A 66 -15.89 -9.92 -9.92
CA ASN A 66 -15.10 -9.40 -11.03
C ASN A 66 -14.34 -10.53 -11.72
N GLU A 67 -14.49 -10.62 -13.02
CA GLU A 67 -13.67 -11.51 -13.85
C GLU A 67 -12.28 -10.92 -14.00
N VAL A 68 -11.26 -11.75 -13.79
CA VAL A 68 -9.86 -11.35 -13.99
C VAL A 68 -9.53 -11.40 -15.48
N LYS A 69 -9.07 -10.29 -16.05
CA LYS A 69 -8.77 -10.13 -17.47
C LYS A 69 -7.34 -9.64 -17.68
N ALA A 70 -6.79 -9.96 -18.83
CA ALA A 70 -5.54 -9.35 -19.25
C ALA A 70 -5.75 -7.86 -19.57
N PRO A 71 -4.81 -6.98 -19.20
CA PRO A 71 -4.84 -5.58 -19.62
C PRO A 71 -4.89 -5.45 -21.15
N ILE A 72 -5.68 -4.51 -21.64
CA ILE A 72 -5.73 -4.17 -23.08
C ILE A 72 -4.47 -3.37 -23.45
N THR A 73 -4.16 -2.39 -22.62
CA THR A 73 -2.94 -1.58 -22.75
C THR A 73 -1.87 -2.12 -21.81
N THR A 74 -0.64 -2.23 -22.28
CA THR A 74 0.48 -2.70 -21.45
C THR A 74 0.61 -1.87 -20.19
N PRO A 75 0.72 -2.48 -18.97
CA PRO A 75 0.99 -1.75 -17.75
C PRO A 75 2.26 -0.88 -17.85
N GLY A 76 2.16 0.38 -17.42
CA GLY A 76 3.20 1.39 -17.62
C GLY A 76 2.96 2.28 -18.86
N ALA A 77 2.03 1.89 -19.74
CA ALA A 77 1.47 2.79 -20.76
C ALA A 77 0.11 3.31 -20.27
N ALA A 78 -0.23 4.55 -20.64
CA ALA A 78 -1.50 5.17 -20.29
C ALA A 78 -2.69 4.39 -20.89
N VAL A 79 -3.73 4.20 -20.11
CA VAL A 79 -5.00 3.68 -20.62
C VAL A 79 -5.56 4.70 -21.62
N SER A 80 -5.80 4.27 -22.84
CA SER A 80 -6.18 5.13 -23.96
C SER A 80 -7.65 5.07 -24.31
N THR A 81 -8.41 4.18 -23.68
CA THR A 81 -9.83 3.96 -23.99
C THR A 81 -10.66 3.67 -22.75
N ALA A 82 -11.86 4.25 -22.68
CA ALA A 82 -12.82 3.98 -21.62
C ALA A 82 -13.33 2.53 -21.59
N SER A 83 -13.09 1.75 -22.65
CA SER A 83 -13.41 0.31 -22.67
C SER A 83 -12.45 -0.53 -21.82
N GLU A 84 -11.28 0.00 -21.45
CA GLU A 84 -10.40 -0.65 -20.49
C GLU A 84 -10.87 -0.34 -19.07
N ALA A 85 -11.72 -1.20 -18.54
CA ALA A 85 -12.29 -1.14 -17.20
C ALA A 85 -12.35 -2.58 -16.66
N LEU A 86 -11.31 -3.01 -15.93
CA LEU A 86 -11.15 -4.42 -15.59
C LEU A 86 -10.41 -4.64 -14.26
N LEU A 87 -10.48 -5.88 -13.76
CA LEU A 87 -9.61 -6.41 -12.74
C LEU A 87 -8.54 -7.26 -13.44
N ALA A 88 -7.27 -6.92 -13.25
CA ALA A 88 -6.13 -7.70 -13.75
C ALA A 88 -5.35 -8.31 -12.60
N SER A 89 -4.33 -9.13 -12.93
CA SER A 89 -3.46 -9.73 -11.92
C SER A 89 -1.98 -9.58 -12.27
N THR A 90 -1.17 -9.55 -11.23
CA THR A 90 0.29 -9.65 -11.28
C THR A 90 0.79 -10.21 -9.94
N GLU A 91 2.06 -10.57 -9.85
CA GLU A 91 2.64 -11.06 -8.62
C GLU A 91 3.10 -9.90 -7.71
N ASP A 92 2.85 -10.05 -6.41
CA ASP A 92 3.50 -9.26 -5.36
C ASP A 92 4.40 -10.16 -4.48
N ASP A 93 4.94 -9.63 -3.38
CA ASP A 93 5.83 -10.40 -2.49
C ASP A 93 5.12 -11.58 -1.78
N TYR A 94 3.79 -11.64 -1.81
CA TYR A 94 2.98 -12.62 -1.09
C TYR A 94 2.23 -13.59 -2.02
N GLY A 95 2.32 -13.40 -3.33
CA GLY A 95 1.65 -14.23 -4.34
C GLY A 95 0.91 -13.40 -5.37
N THR A 96 -0.15 -13.97 -5.94
CA THR A 96 -0.94 -13.28 -6.96
C THR A 96 -1.77 -12.15 -6.36
N SER A 97 -1.52 -10.95 -6.81
CA SER A 97 -2.26 -9.74 -6.48
C SER A 97 -3.18 -9.35 -7.63
N TYR A 98 -4.36 -8.85 -7.30
CA TYR A 98 -5.39 -8.44 -8.27
C TYR A 98 -5.63 -6.94 -8.15
N TYR A 99 -5.52 -6.19 -9.23
CA TYR A 99 -5.61 -4.75 -9.26
C TYR A 99 -6.65 -4.24 -10.26
N PHE A 100 -7.32 -3.15 -9.90
CA PHE A 100 -8.25 -2.48 -10.81
C PHE A 100 -7.49 -1.56 -11.77
N ARG A 101 -7.93 -1.57 -13.05
CA ARG A 101 -7.30 -0.78 -14.11
C ARG A 101 -8.33 -0.10 -15.00
N GLY A 102 -8.03 1.14 -15.38
CA GLY A 102 -8.81 1.93 -16.33
C GLY A 102 -10.08 2.54 -15.74
N ALA A 103 -11.12 2.67 -16.55
CA ALA A 103 -12.35 3.41 -16.25
C ALA A 103 -13.35 2.62 -15.38
N VAL A 104 -12.87 1.92 -14.38
CA VAL A 104 -13.69 1.08 -13.48
C VAL A 104 -14.68 1.94 -12.69
N LYS A 105 -15.94 1.48 -12.59
CA LYS A 105 -17.04 2.16 -11.89
C LYS A 105 -17.56 1.41 -10.67
N ASN A 106 -17.15 0.18 -10.43
CA ASN A 106 -17.69 -0.72 -9.41
C ASN A 106 -16.70 -1.10 -8.29
N ASN A 107 -15.60 -0.35 -8.15
CA ASN A 107 -14.58 -0.61 -7.13
C ASN A 107 -14.68 0.34 -5.93
N TYR A 108 -15.89 0.72 -5.56
CA TYR A 108 -16.16 1.47 -4.35
C TYR A 108 -16.42 0.57 -3.15
N VAL A 109 -16.04 1.05 -1.97
CA VAL A 109 -16.41 0.47 -0.68
C VAL A 109 -16.60 1.55 0.36
N GLU A 110 -17.66 1.43 1.15
CA GLU A 110 -17.88 2.26 2.31
C GLU A 110 -17.22 1.65 3.54
N PHE A 111 -16.38 2.42 4.19
CA PHE A 111 -15.69 2.02 5.40
C PHE A 111 -15.42 3.24 6.28
N ALA A 112 -15.64 3.12 7.58
CA ALA A 112 -15.45 4.19 8.55
C ALA A 112 -16.21 5.49 8.18
N ASN A 113 -17.45 5.35 7.71
CA ASN A 113 -18.31 6.45 7.24
C ASN A 113 -17.68 7.31 6.12
N LYS A 114 -16.79 6.74 5.33
CA LYS A 114 -16.11 7.38 4.20
C LYS A 114 -16.24 6.50 2.96
N CYS A 115 -16.09 7.10 1.78
CA CYS A 115 -16.03 6.37 0.52
C CYS A 115 -14.58 6.14 0.10
N TRP A 116 -14.28 4.91 -0.25
CA TRP A 116 -12.97 4.47 -0.70
C TRP A 116 -13.04 3.83 -2.08
N ARG A 117 -11.95 3.94 -2.82
CA ARG A 117 -11.73 3.13 -4.02
C ARG A 117 -10.83 1.95 -3.66
N ILE A 118 -11.17 0.78 -4.17
CA ILE A 118 -10.35 -0.41 -4.04
C ILE A 118 -9.24 -0.32 -5.09
N VAL A 119 -7.98 -0.32 -4.63
CA VAL A 119 -6.80 -0.32 -5.50
C VAL A 119 -6.48 -1.74 -5.93
N ARG A 120 -6.31 -2.64 -4.96
CA ARG A 120 -5.99 -4.04 -5.22
C ARG A 120 -6.33 -4.97 -4.06
N VAL A 121 -6.39 -6.25 -4.37
CA VAL A 121 -6.32 -7.36 -3.41
C VAL A 121 -4.90 -7.90 -3.47
N SER A 122 -4.18 -7.87 -2.35
CA SER A 122 -2.81 -8.36 -2.24
C SER A 122 -2.74 -9.88 -2.22
N GLY A 123 -1.59 -10.46 -2.52
CA GLY A 123 -1.38 -11.91 -2.51
C GLY A 123 -1.63 -12.58 -1.16
N ASP A 124 -1.56 -11.85 -0.04
CA ASP A 124 -1.93 -12.31 1.31
C ASP A 124 -3.44 -12.21 1.60
N GLY A 125 -4.22 -11.65 0.68
CA GLY A 125 -5.67 -11.44 0.81
C GLY A 125 -6.07 -10.15 1.51
N SER A 126 -5.15 -9.29 1.87
CA SER A 126 -5.45 -7.93 2.31
C SER A 126 -5.97 -7.08 1.14
N VAL A 127 -6.75 -6.03 1.45
CA VAL A 127 -7.33 -5.15 0.42
C VAL A 127 -6.80 -3.74 0.63
N LYS A 128 -6.13 -3.20 -0.38
CA LYS A 128 -5.64 -1.83 -0.37
C LYS A 128 -6.70 -0.87 -0.86
N LEU A 129 -7.00 0.11 -0.03
CA LEU A 129 -7.98 1.16 -0.29
C LEU A 129 -7.29 2.51 -0.44
N ILE A 130 -7.83 3.37 -1.30
CA ILE A 130 -7.47 4.79 -1.37
C ILE A 130 -8.70 5.63 -1.05
N LEU A 131 -8.54 6.64 -0.20
CA LEU A 131 -9.63 7.52 0.17
C LEU A 131 -10.15 8.28 -1.05
N HIS A 132 -11.46 8.25 -1.27
CA HIS A 132 -12.11 8.91 -2.39
C HIS A 132 -12.99 10.07 -1.94
N ASN A 133 -13.83 9.89 -0.94
CA ASN A 133 -14.66 10.91 -0.33
C ASN A 133 -14.55 10.83 1.18
N ASP A 134 -14.03 11.87 1.80
CA ASP A 134 -13.84 11.97 3.25
C ASP A 134 -15.16 12.14 4.02
N ASN A 135 -16.25 12.42 3.34
CA ASN A 135 -17.58 12.62 3.92
C ASN A 135 -17.60 13.70 5.03
N PRO A 136 -17.13 14.91 4.77
CA PRO A 136 -17.03 15.94 5.80
C PRO A 136 -18.38 16.38 6.36
N THR A 137 -19.46 16.18 5.61
CA THR A 137 -20.84 16.54 6.01
C THR A 137 -21.60 15.39 6.68
N GLY A 138 -21.00 14.19 6.73
CA GLY A 138 -21.59 13.03 7.41
C GLY A 138 -22.85 12.49 6.74
N VAL A 139 -22.96 12.57 5.40
CA VAL A 139 -24.10 12.01 4.68
C VAL A 139 -24.11 10.48 4.77
N ALA A 140 -25.30 9.89 4.75
CA ALA A 140 -25.45 8.47 4.53
C ALA A 140 -25.06 8.11 3.09
N ASN A 141 -24.41 6.95 2.89
CA ASN A 141 -23.97 6.46 1.57
C ASN A 141 -23.01 7.45 0.85
N PRO A 142 -21.84 7.71 1.42
CA PRO A 142 -20.88 8.66 0.85
C PRO A 142 -20.33 8.23 -0.51
N CYS A 143 -20.49 6.98 -0.91
CA CYS A 143 -20.10 6.47 -2.24
C CYS A 143 -21.15 6.71 -3.33
N ASP A 144 -22.37 7.10 -3.01
CA ASP A 144 -23.39 7.41 -4.01
C ASP A 144 -22.95 8.58 -4.90
N ALA A 145 -23.25 8.49 -6.19
CA ALA A 145 -22.86 9.50 -7.18
C ALA A 145 -23.32 10.92 -6.79
N ALA A 146 -24.50 11.04 -6.15
CA ALA A 146 -25.02 12.31 -5.66
C ALA A 146 -24.15 12.94 -4.54
N ASN A 147 -23.42 12.13 -3.79
CA ASN A 147 -22.59 12.55 -2.67
C ASN A 147 -21.10 12.62 -3.01
N ASN A 148 -20.75 12.22 -4.23
CA ASN A 148 -19.37 12.00 -4.65
C ASN A 148 -18.93 12.97 -5.74
N SER A 149 -18.80 14.25 -5.37
CA SER A 149 -18.35 15.31 -6.26
C SER A 149 -16.85 15.53 -6.23
N ALA A 150 -16.32 16.32 -7.15
CA ALA A 150 -14.91 16.72 -7.18
C ALA A 150 -14.46 17.40 -5.88
N SER A 151 -15.33 18.21 -5.26
CA SER A 151 -15.03 18.90 -4.00
C SER A 151 -14.99 17.95 -2.79
N ALA A 152 -15.58 16.75 -2.90
CA ALA A 152 -15.54 15.72 -1.85
C ALA A 152 -14.40 14.70 -2.06
N ALA A 153 -13.81 14.67 -3.24
CA ALA A 153 -12.78 13.69 -3.59
C ALA A 153 -11.43 14.06 -2.94
N PHE A 154 -11.10 13.37 -1.88
CA PHE A 154 -9.94 13.67 -1.02
C PHE A 154 -8.59 13.62 -1.76
N ALA A 155 -8.28 12.52 -2.40
CA ALA A 155 -6.94 12.28 -2.96
C ALA A 155 -6.52 13.30 -4.03
N ARG A 156 -7.47 14.06 -4.53
CA ARG A 156 -7.30 15.03 -5.61
C ARG A 156 -7.85 16.41 -5.24
N TYR A 157 -8.09 16.61 -3.97
CA TYR A 157 -8.65 17.85 -3.45
C TYR A 157 -7.54 18.89 -3.25
N SER A 158 -7.75 20.09 -3.76
CA SER A 158 -6.79 21.21 -3.69
C SER A 158 -6.89 22.05 -2.40
N GLY A 159 -7.79 21.68 -1.48
CA GLY A 159 -8.00 22.42 -0.23
C GLY A 159 -6.82 22.34 0.73
N GLU A 160 -6.70 23.35 1.59
CA GLU A 160 -5.61 23.44 2.59
C GLU A 160 -5.62 22.32 3.62
N THR A 161 -6.78 21.69 3.90
CA THR A 161 -6.95 20.66 4.93
C THR A 161 -6.03 19.45 4.72
N TYR A 162 -5.74 19.09 3.47
CA TYR A 162 -4.94 17.90 3.13
C TYR A 162 -3.62 18.25 2.46
N LYS A 163 -3.24 19.52 2.50
CA LYS A 163 -2.00 20.01 1.95
C LYS A 163 -0.84 19.64 2.87
N SER A 164 0.17 19.01 2.34
CA SER A 164 1.38 18.66 3.07
C SER A 164 2.60 18.74 2.17
N ALA A 165 3.71 19.27 2.69
CA ALA A 165 5.01 18.99 2.10
C ALA A 165 5.31 17.48 2.27
N PHE A 166 5.98 16.88 1.31
CA PHE A 166 6.45 15.50 1.46
C PHE A 166 7.50 15.43 2.59
N ASN A 167 8.50 16.29 2.53
CA ASN A 167 9.43 16.58 3.62
C ASN A 167 9.60 18.08 3.80
N THR A 168 10.01 18.52 4.98
CA THR A 168 10.31 19.93 5.26
C THR A 168 11.53 20.41 4.46
N ASN A 169 12.49 19.52 4.23
CA ASN A 169 13.69 19.78 3.43
C ASN A 169 13.76 18.78 2.28
N TYR A 170 14.54 19.13 1.26
CA TYR A 170 14.73 18.33 0.05
C TYR A 170 16.18 18.30 -0.44
N ASN A 171 17.09 18.96 0.28
CA ASN A 171 18.48 19.20 -0.14
C ASN A 171 19.45 18.06 0.22
N ASP A 172 18.95 16.89 0.53
CA ASP A 172 19.75 15.71 0.82
C ASP A 172 19.06 14.47 0.23
N ASN A 173 19.87 13.50 -0.17
CA ASN A 173 19.40 12.25 -0.74
C ASN A 173 18.48 11.44 0.21
N ALA A 174 18.64 11.62 1.52
CA ALA A 174 17.77 11.01 2.50
C ALA A 174 16.28 11.36 2.30
N TYR A 175 15.97 12.58 1.85
CA TYR A 175 14.61 13.10 1.80
C TYR A 175 13.72 12.53 0.68
N VAL A 176 14.22 11.65 -0.18
CA VAL A 176 13.40 10.97 -1.21
C VAL A 176 12.41 9.95 -0.60
N GLY A 177 12.62 9.53 0.64
CA GLY A 177 11.87 8.42 1.24
C GLY A 177 10.69 8.85 2.09
N PHE A 178 9.63 8.05 2.05
CA PHE A 178 8.48 8.14 2.97
C PHE A 178 8.87 7.93 4.45
N LYS A 179 9.87 7.08 4.68
CA LYS A 179 10.76 7.09 5.85
C LYS A 179 12.20 7.22 5.35
N TYR A 180 13.05 7.88 6.10
CA TYR A 180 14.41 8.16 5.71
C TYR A 180 15.41 7.93 6.84
N GLY A 181 16.69 7.96 6.53
CA GLY A 181 17.77 7.71 7.48
C GLY A 181 18.47 8.98 7.98
N THR A 182 19.79 8.95 7.97
CA THR A 182 20.62 10.05 8.47
C THR A 182 20.95 11.03 7.35
N VAL A 183 20.53 12.28 7.53
CA VAL A 183 20.84 13.39 6.62
C VAL A 183 22.34 13.69 6.68
N GLY A 184 22.95 13.90 5.52
CA GLY A 184 24.39 14.15 5.42
C GLY A 184 25.27 12.91 5.56
N ALA A 185 24.73 11.72 5.70
CA ALA A 185 25.51 10.49 5.69
C ALA A 185 26.10 10.23 4.30
N GLY A 186 27.36 9.82 4.24
CA GLY A 186 28.03 9.43 2.99
C GLY A 186 27.78 7.99 2.55
N ASP A 187 26.86 7.29 3.18
CA ASP A 187 26.61 5.87 3.01
C ASP A 187 25.14 5.61 2.66
N TYR A 188 24.92 4.73 1.68
CA TYR A 188 23.56 4.41 1.20
C TYR A 188 22.65 3.88 2.32
N ALA A 189 23.15 2.92 3.11
CA ALA A 189 22.33 2.27 4.12
C ALA A 189 21.95 3.24 5.24
N LEU A 190 22.87 4.10 5.66
CA LEU A 190 22.63 5.12 6.68
C LEU A 190 21.66 6.21 6.17
N THR A 191 21.84 6.68 4.94
CA THR A 191 20.98 7.71 4.33
C THR A 191 19.57 7.21 4.10
N HIS A 192 19.42 5.95 3.65
CA HIS A 192 18.13 5.37 3.28
C HIS A 192 17.52 4.46 4.35
N ALA A 193 18.09 4.37 5.54
CA ALA A 193 17.50 3.66 6.66
C ALA A 193 16.11 4.24 7.01
N ASN A 194 15.17 3.38 7.35
CA ASN A 194 13.80 3.80 7.67
C ASN A 194 13.66 4.22 9.16
N THR A 195 14.53 5.10 9.65
CA THR A 195 14.60 5.52 11.05
C THR A 195 13.80 6.77 11.38
N ASN A 196 13.64 7.66 10.41
CA ASN A 196 12.91 8.91 10.56
C ASN A 196 11.65 8.92 9.69
N LYS A 197 10.62 9.60 10.15
CA LYS A 197 9.37 9.81 9.41
C LYS A 197 9.47 11.07 8.56
N SER A 198 9.00 10.99 7.33
CA SER A 198 8.73 12.18 6.52
C SER A 198 7.64 13.06 7.15
N THR A 199 7.58 14.31 6.73
CA THR A 199 6.52 15.23 7.17
C THR A 199 5.14 14.67 6.79
N ILE A 200 5.00 14.19 5.56
CA ILE A 200 3.72 13.63 5.09
C ILE A 200 3.31 12.37 5.85
N LEU A 201 4.24 11.49 6.22
CA LEU A 201 3.92 10.32 7.05
C LEU A 201 3.42 10.73 8.43
N THR A 202 4.06 11.72 9.06
CA THR A 202 3.62 12.26 10.35
C THR A 202 2.19 12.80 10.28
N ASN A 203 1.88 13.55 9.23
CA ASN A 203 0.54 14.10 9.01
C ASN A 203 -0.50 13.00 8.70
N LEU A 204 -0.13 11.99 7.94
CA LEU A 204 -1.02 10.83 7.66
C LEU A 204 -1.31 10.01 8.91
N GLU A 205 -0.32 9.78 9.76
CA GLU A 205 -0.53 9.07 11.04
C GLU A 205 -1.42 9.87 11.99
N ALA A 206 -1.29 11.21 12.04
CA ALA A 206 -2.19 12.06 12.81
C ALA A 206 -3.63 11.92 12.28
N TRP A 207 -3.81 12.04 10.96
CA TRP A 207 -5.12 11.84 10.33
C TRP A 207 -5.69 10.44 10.60
N TYR A 208 -4.86 9.38 10.55
CA TYR A 208 -5.28 8.02 10.89
C TYR A 208 -5.78 7.93 12.33
N ASN A 209 -5.06 8.51 13.27
CA ASN A 209 -5.44 8.50 14.70
C ASN A 209 -6.80 9.16 14.92
N ASP A 210 -7.06 10.27 14.24
CA ASP A 210 -8.30 11.03 14.39
C ASP A 210 -9.51 10.35 13.71
N ASN A 211 -9.28 9.60 12.62
CA ASN A 211 -10.34 9.12 11.74
C ASN A 211 -10.53 7.61 11.75
N LEU A 212 -9.48 6.82 11.97
CA LEU A 212 -9.49 5.38 11.73
C LEU A 212 -9.04 4.53 12.91
N SER A 213 -8.51 5.10 13.99
CA SER A 213 -7.95 4.34 15.13
C SER A 213 -8.97 3.41 15.79
N THR A 214 -10.26 3.78 15.79
CA THR A 214 -11.34 2.92 16.32
C THR A 214 -11.57 1.66 15.49
N TYR A 215 -11.07 1.62 14.27
CA TYR A 215 -11.17 0.49 13.35
C TYR A 215 -9.87 -0.33 13.27
N GLU A 216 -8.91 -0.10 14.16
CA GLU A 216 -7.58 -0.72 14.15
C GLU A 216 -7.62 -2.25 14.03
N LYS A 217 -8.63 -2.91 14.60
CA LYS A 217 -8.78 -4.37 14.57
C LYS A 217 -9.01 -4.97 13.18
N VAL A 218 -9.42 -4.15 12.22
CA VAL A 218 -9.68 -4.57 10.82
C VAL A 218 -8.75 -3.90 9.81
N ILE A 219 -7.85 -3.05 10.28
CA ILE A 219 -6.81 -2.41 9.47
C ILE A 219 -5.49 -3.09 9.76
N ASP A 220 -4.91 -3.70 8.73
CA ASP A 220 -3.63 -4.39 8.84
C ASP A 220 -2.48 -3.41 9.02
N ASP A 221 -1.49 -3.84 9.82
CA ASP A 221 -0.17 -3.24 9.86
C ASP A 221 0.70 -3.91 8.80
N THR A 222 0.56 -3.46 7.58
CA THR A 222 1.13 -4.12 6.41
C THR A 222 2.41 -3.44 5.93
N VAL A 223 3.11 -4.14 5.04
CA VAL A 223 4.31 -3.61 4.39
C VAL A 223 3.93 -2.63 3.28
N TRP A 224 4.50 -1.43 3.35
CA TRP A 224 4.45 -0.44 2.30
C TRP A 224 5.79 -0.39 1.58
N CYS A 225 5.75 -0.34 0.24
CA CYS A 225 6.96 -0.30 -0.56
C CYS A 225 7.48 1.13 -0.73
N ASN A 226 8.44 1.49 0.11
CA ASN A 226 9.18 2.75 0.04
C ASN A 226 10.47 2.54 -0.79
N ASP A 227 10.35 1.95 -1.99
CA ASP A 227 11.47 1.43 -2.78
C ASP A 227 12.52 2.49 -3.09
N LYS A 228 13.61 2.44 -2.34
CA LYS A 228 14.78 3.31 -2.48
C LYS A 228 15.95 2.63 -3.18
N THR A 229 15.72 1.50 -3.83
CA THR A 229 16.73 0.83 -4.63
C THR A 229 17.25 1.79 -5.69
N ASN A 230 18.52 2.14 -5.63
CA ASN A 230 19.12 3.03 -6.61
C ASN A 230 19.45 2.29 -7.91
N VAL A 231 19.26 2.98 -9.02
CA VAL A 231 19.68 2.50 -10.34
C VAL A 231 21.20 2.56 -10.44
N THR A 232 21.82 1.42 -10.72
CA THR A 232 23.26 1.27 -10.85
C THR A 232 23.75 1.22 -12.31
N ASP A 233 22.84 1.06 -13.25
CA ASP A 233 23.15 1.11 -14.69
C ASP A 233 23.54 2.53 -15.09
N THR A 234 24.81 2.75 -15.33
CA THR A 234 25.36 4.07 -15.69
C THR A 234 24.94 4.57 -17.06
N SER A 235 24.36 3.70 -17.90
CA SER A 235 23.78 4.08 -19.18
C SER A 235 22.36 4.63 -19.07
N TYR A 236 21.71 4.41 -17.93
CA TYR A 236 20.36 4.87 -17.67
C TYR A 236 20.36 6.33 -17.21
N ASP A 237 20.13 7.25 -18.12
CA ASP A 237 20.01 8.69 -17.86
C ASP A 237 18.89 9.30 -18.70
N PRO A 238 17.62 9.02 -18.35
CA PRO A 238 16.48 9.31 -19.20
C PRO A 238 16.31 10.79 -19.53
N TRP A 239 16.80 11.68 -18.67
CA TRP A 239 16.62 13.11 -18.82
C TRP A 239 17.91 13.88 -19.10
N SER A 240 19.02 13.18 -19.26
CA SER A 240 20.35 13.79 -19.50
C SER A 240 20.66 14.94 -18.52
N MET A 241 20.30 14.76 -17.26
CA MET A 241 20.42 15.81 -16.24
C MET A 241 21.86 15.97 -15.77
N THR A 242 22.23 17.18 -15.42
CA THR A 242 23.52 17.49 -14.82
C THR A 242 23.40 17.73 -13.30
N PRO A 243 24.44 17.39 -12.51
CA PRO A 243 25.74 16.83 -12.90
C PRO A 243 25.63 15.36 -13.36
N ASN A 244 26.60 14.94 -14.17
CA ASN A 244 26.68 13.56 -14.65
C ASN A 244 27.12 12.60 -13.55
N GLY A 245 26.72 11.33 -13.69
CA GLY A 245 27.06 10.24 -12.80
C GLY A 245 25.83 9.68 -12.12
N LEU A 246 25.75 8.37 -12.02
CA LEU A 246 24.65 7.62 -11.43
C LEU A 246 25.10 6.85 -10.20
N GLY A 247 24.13 6.51 -9.37
CA GLY A 247 24.31 5.75 -8.15
C GLY A 247 24.50 6.64 -6.92
N TYR A 248 24.41 5.99 -5.77
CA TYR A 248 24.54 6.68 -4.50
C TYR A 248 25.97 7.28 -4.35
N GLY A 249 26.02 8.46 -3.77
CA GLY A 249 27.27 9.23 -3.62
C GLY A 249 27.63 10.08 -4.83
N ALA A 250 26.97 9.89 -5.97
CA ALA A 250 27.01 10.83 -7.09
C ALA A 250 26.00 11.97 -6.87
N ASN A 251 26.20 13.07 -7.62
CA ASN A 251 25.25 14.19 -7.56
C ASN A 251 23.91 13.88 -8.24
N LYS A 252 23.76 12.69 -8.78
CA LYS A 252 22.57 12.23 -9.48
C LYS A 252 22.29 10.76 -9.13
N THR A 253 21.13 10.51 -8.57
CA THR A 253 20.65 9.17 -8.23
C THR A 253 19.23 9.02 -8.74
N TYR A 254 18.96 7.95 -9.52
CA TYR A 254 17.60 7.54 -9.86
C TYR A 254 17.21 6.33 -9.03
N TYR A 255 15.91 6.20 -8.74
CA TYR A 255 15.39 5.11 -7.93
C TYR A 255 14.61 4.10 -8.77
N GLY A 256 14.37 2.91 -8.23
CA GLY A 256 13.82 1.77 -8.97
C GLY A 256 12.49 2.06 -9.68
N ALA A 257 11.59 2.83 -9.07
CA ALA A 257 10.33 3.22 -9.71
C ALA A 257 10.57 3.99 -11.01
N THR A 258 11.59 4.87 -11.04
CA THR A 258 11.93 5.64 -12.25
C THR A 258 12.35 4.72 -13.39
N GLN A 259 13.22 3.75 -13.13
CA GLN A 259 13.64 2.80 -14.17
C GLN A 259 12.48 1.91 -14.64
N ARG A 260 11.53 1.61 -13.77
CA ARG A 260 10.34 0.84 -14.14
C ARG A 260 9.36 1.61 -15.03
N LEU A 261 9.22 2.92 -14.81
CA LEU A 261 8.18 3.73 -15.44
C LEU A 261 8.66 4.60 -16.60
N VAL A 262 9.94 4.92 -16.65
CA VAL A 262 10.55 5.76 -17.69
C VAL A 262 11.60 4.98 -18.43
N ASN A 263 11.56 5.02 -19.76
CA ASN A 263 12.57 4.39 -20.59
C ASN A 263 13.84 5.25 -20.73
N THR A 264 14.88 4.71 -21.32
CA THR A 264 16.17 5.39 -21.48
C THR A 264 16.12 6.67 -22.33
N SER A 265 15.03 6.88 -23.08
CA SER A 265 14.82 8.11 -23.87
C SER A 265 13.99 9.17 -23.13
N GLY A 266 13.68 8.97 -21.85
CA GLY A 266 12.90 9.91 -21.05
C GLY A 266 11.40 9.91 -21.37
N SER A 267 10.88 8.83 -21.93
CA SER A 267 9.47 8.64 -22.25
C SER A 267 8.85 7.54 -21.39
N ALA A 268 7.52 7.49 -21.33
CA ALA A 268 6.79 6.41 -20.65
C ALA A 268 7.21 5.03 -21.13
N GLY A 269 7.18 4.04 -20.23
CA GLY A 269 7.49 2.66 -20.53
C GLY A 269 8.96 2.29 -20.29
N GLY A 270 9.31 2.07 -19.04
CA GLY A 270 10.59 1.49 -18.60
C GLY A 270 10.53 -0.05 -18.63
N THR A 271 11.06 -0.69 -17.59
CA THR A 271 11.00 -2.16 -17.45
C THR A 271 9.62 -2.68 -17.06
N GLY A 272 8.68 -1.80 -16.76
CA GLY A 272 7.32 -2.09 -16.35
C GLY A 272 7.11 -1.99 -14.83
N PRO A 273 5.88 -1.64 -14.40
CA PRO A 273 5.53 -1.51 -12.99
C PRO A 273 5.60 -2.86 -12.27
N SER A 274 5.94 -2.83 -10.98
CA SER A 274 6.05 -4.01 -10.13
C SER A 274 5.36 -3.79 -8.80
N LEU A 275 4.69 -4.83 -8.28
CA LEU A 275 4.18 -4.88 -6.90
C LEU A 275 5.16 -5.58 -5.95
N LYS A 276 6.29 -6.08 -6.44
CA LYS A 276 7.36 -6.63 -5.62
C LYS A 276 8.24 -5.51 -5.07
N CYS A 277 8.42 -5.49 -3.76
CA CYS A 277 9.23 -4.49 -3.11
C CYS A 277 10.70 -4.93 -3.11
N ASN A 278 11.54 -4.24 -3.86
CA ASN A 278 12.95 -4.56 -4.00
C ASN A 278 13.76 -3.98 -2.83
N GLY A 279 14.63 -4.83 -2.22
CA GLY A 279 15.54 -4.44 -1.16
C GLY A 279 14.88 -4.24 0.21
N GLU A 280 15.58 -4.59 1.30
CA GLU A 280 15.02 -4.53 2.65
C GLU A 280 14.83 -3.10 3.16
N LEU A 281 15.71 -2.17 2.80
CA LEU A 281 15.60 -0.76 3.20
C LEU A 281 14.38 -0.06 2.60
N SER A 282 13.75 -0.68 1.62
CA SER A 282 12.57 -0.15 0.94
C SER A 282 11.25 -0.52 1.62
N LYS A 283 11.26 -1.46 2.55
CA LYS A 283 10.05 -1.96 3.23
C LYS A 283 9.83 -1.23 4.54
N ILE A 284 8.63 -0.71 4.72
CA ILE A 284 8.19 -0.15 6.00
C ILE A 284 6.84 -0.74 6.40
N ASN A 285 6.62 -0.90 7.70
CA ASN A 285 5.31 -1.24 8.25
C ASN A 285 4.58 0.04 8.65
N SER A 286 3.32 0.15 8.29
CA SER A 286 2.46 1.26 8.67
C SER A 286 0.99 0.89 8.48
N LYS A 287 0.11 1.50 9.26
CA LYS A 287 -1.35 1.41 9.12
C LYS A 287 -1.87 2.21 7.93
N VAL A 288 -1.14 3.24 7.51
CA VAL A 288 -1.54 4.19 6.47
C VAL A 288 -0.33 4.57 5.63
N GLY A 289 -0.57 4.86 4.36
CA GLY A 289 0.48 5.29 3.43
C GLY A 289 -0.12 5.93 2.20
N LEU A 290 0.74 6.29 1.26
CA LEU A 290 0.34 6.77 -0.05
C LEU A 290 0.35 5.61 -1.07
N ILE A 291 -0.35 5.79 -2.17
CA ILE A 291 -0.26 4.88 -3.32
C ILE A 291 1.15 4.97 -3.91
N THR A 292 1.68 3.87 -4.43
CA THR A 292 2.98 3.88 -5.12
C THR A 292 2.83 4.29 -6.57
N ALA A 293 3.92 4.79 -7.18
CA ALA A 293 3.95 5.09 -8.61
C ALA A 293 3.69 3.84 -9.48
N ASP A 294 4.16 2.67 -9.04
CA ASP A 294 3.88 1.39 -9.70
C ASP A 294 2.39 1.04 -9.67
N GLU A 295 1.70 1.25 -8.55
CA GLU A 295 0.25 1.04 -8.44
C GLU A 295 -0.53 2.04 -9.31
N LEU A 296 -0.06 3.28 -9.43
CA LEU A 296 -0.62 4.25 -10.36
C LEU A 296 -0.49 3.79 -11.81
N ALA A 297 0.69 3.30 -12.19
CA ALA A 297 0.93 2.76 -13.53
C ALA A 297 0.08 1.52 -13.82
N LEU A 298 -0.11 0.64 -12.84
CA LEU A 298 -1.02 -0.49 -12.95
C LEU A 298 -2.48 -0.04 -13.09
N ALA A 299 -2.89 1.00 -12.37
CA ALA A 299 -4.23 1.60 -12.51
C ALA A 299 -4.46 2.26 -13.87
N GLY A 300 -3.39 2.55 -14.63
CA GLY A 300 -3.49 3.07 -15.99
C GLY A 300 -2.87 4.43 -16.22
N TYR A 301 -2.11 4.97 -15.27
CA TYR A 301 -1.28 6.15 -15.51
C TYR A 301 0.02 5.80 -16.24
N ALA A 302 0.63 6.79 -16.85
CA ALA A 302 1.96 6.69 -17.42
C ALA A 302 2.70 8.03 -17.28
N TYR A 303 4.02 7.95 -17.27
CA TYR A 303 4.88 9.12 -17.18
C TYR A 303 4.62 10.11 -18.33
N ALA A 304 4.43 11.38 -18.00
CA ALA A 304 4.22 12.48 -18.93
C ALA A 304 3.12 12.20 -19.99
N LYS A 305 2.06 11.50 -19.59
CA LYS A 305 0.90 11.23 -20.43
C LYS A 305 -0.38 11.66 -19.74
N ASN A 306 -1.08 12.61 -20.36
CA ASN A 306 -2.42 12.96 -19.91
C ASN A 306 -3.28 11.71 -19.85
N ASN A 307 -3.86 11.45 -18.71
CA ASN A 307 -4.74 10.32 -18.50
C ASN A 307 -6.00 10.72 -17.75
N THR A 308 -7.09 10.86 -18.49
CA THR A 308 -8.42 11.13 -17.97
C THR A 308 -9.26 9.87 -17.80
N THR A 309 -8.70 8.70 -18.08
CA THR A 309 -9.46 7.47 -18.29
C THR A 309 -9.33 6.46 -17.15
N THR A 310 -8.65 6.77 -16.03
CA THR A 310 -8.57 5.87 -14.89
C THR A 310 -9.63 6.19 -13.83
N TYR A 311 -10.00 5.18 -13.04
CA TYR A 311 -10.89 5.38 -11.90
C TYR A 311 -10.31 6.35 -10.85
N LEU A 312 -8.99 6.49 -10.79
CA LEU A 312 -8.31 7.43 -9.90
C LEU A 312 -8.40 8.87 -10.41
N GLN A 313 -8.73 9.07 -11.69
CA GLN A 313 -8.91 10.39 -12.28
C GLN A 313 -10.36 10.88 -12.17
N GLU A 314 -11.30 10.03 -11.78
CA GLU A 314 -12.70 10.42 -11.60
C GLU A 314 -12.81 11.54 -10.56
N ASN A 315 -13.47 12.64 -10.95
CA ASN A 315 -13.60 13.86 -10.14
C ASN A 315 -12.24 14.56 -9.81
N ALA A 316 -11.16 14.19 -10.48
CA ALA A 316 -9.90 14.90 -10.30
C ALA A 316 -9.97 16.30 -10.94
N THR A 317 -9.30 17.24 -10.31
CA THR A 317 -8.95 18.54 -10.87
C THR A 317 -7.46 18.51 -11.26
N ASP A 318 -6.97 19.54 -11.96
CA ASP A 318 -5.55 19.70 -12.30
C ASP A 318 -4.73 20.02 -11.05
N THR A 319 -4.75 19.14 -10.08
CA THR A 319 -4.02 19.27 -8.82
C THR A 319 -2.97 18.18 -8.69
N TYR A 320 -1.83 18.59 -8.15
CA TYR A 320 -0.75 17.69 -7.82
C TYR A 320 -1.06 16.95 -6.50
N TRP A 321 -0.76 15.67 -6.47
CA TRP A 321 -0.83 14.90 -5.25
C TRP A 321 0.28 13.83 -5.19
N TRP A 322 0.83 13.63 -4.01
CA TRP A 322 2.01 12.80 -3.80
C TRP A 322 1.73 11.30 -3.95
N SER A 323 2.68 10.60 -4.56
CA SER A 323 2.82 9.15 -4.38
C SER A 323 3.84 8.85 -3.26
N LEU A 324 3.96 7.59 -2.91
CA LEU A 324 4.94 7.14 -1.92
C LEU A 324 6.35 6.99 -2.51
N SER A 325 6.46 6.80 -3.82
CA SER A 325 7.65 6.29 -4.49
C SER A 325 8.74 7.35 -4.68
N PRO A 326 9.98 7.08 -4.26
CA PRO A 326 11.15 7.88 -4.64
C PRO A 326 11.30 7.97 -6.15
N ASN A 327 11.64 9.17 -6.64
CA ASN A 327 11.93 9.41 -8.05
C ASN A 327 13.44 9.54 -8.27
N ALA A 328 14.03 10.64 -7.79
CA ALA A 328 15.44 10.94 -8.02
C ALA A 328 16.01 11.86 -6.94
N PHE A 329 17.34 11.88 -6.87
CA PHE A 329 18.08 12.98 -6.26
C PHE A 329 19.02 13.56 -7.33
N VAL A 330 18.74 14.81 -7.73
CA VAL A 330 19.45 15.49 -8.80
C VAL A 330 19.61 16.95 -8.46
N GLY A 331 20.83 17.50 -8.67
CA GLY A 331 21.10 18.91 -8.47
C GLY A 331 20.85 19.38 -7.02
N GLY A 332 21.08 18.50 -6.03
CA GLY A 332 20.82 18.80 -4.62
C GLY A 332 19.33 18.79 -4.25
N ARG A 333 18.48 18.15 -5.04
CA ARG A 333 17.05 18.06 -4.78
C ARG A 333 16.56 16.62 -4.77
N ALA A 334 15.88 16.27 -3.70
CA ALA A 334 15.18 15.00 -3.54
C ALA A 334 13.78 15.13 -4.12
N ASP A 335 13.48 14.29 -5.11
CA ASP A 335 12.19 14.24 -5.78
C ASP A 335 11.50 12.90 -5.52
N VAL A 336 10.19 12.95 -5.37
CA VAL A 336 9.29 11.80 -5.29
C VAL A 336 8.30 11.86 -6.44
N TRP A 337 7.75 10.71 -6.81
CA TRP A 337 6.70 10.66 -7.81
C TRP A 337 5.43 11.33 -7.29
N ASP A 338 4.80 12.09 -8.14
CA ASP A 338 3.49 12.71 -7.90
C ASP A 338 2.56 12.48 -9.10
N VAL A 339 1.30 12.76 -8.93
CA VAL A 339 0.31 12.76 -10.01
C VAL A 339 -0.02 14.20 -10.34
N CYS A 340 0.08 14.54 -11.61
CA CYS A 340 -0.48 15.74 -12.19
C CYS A 340 -1.68 15.39 -13.06
N GLY A 341 -2.81 16.04 -12.81
CA GLY A 341 -4.05 15.72 -13.56
C GLY A 341 -3.91 15.89 -15.08
N SER A 342 -3.08 16.85 -15.52
CA SER A 342 -2.85 17.12 -16.94
C SER A 342 -1.76 16.25 -17.57
N ASP A 343 -0.76 15.80 -16.80
CA ASP A 343 0.47 15.22 -17.34
C ASP A 343 0.70 13.75 -16.92
N GLY A 344 -0.22 13.17 -16.12
CA GLY A 344 -0.10 11.79 -15.66
C GLY A 344 0.73 11.67 -14.37
N ILE A 345 1.77 10.89 -14.39
CA ILE A 345 2.71 10.71 -13.28
C ILE A 345 4.12 11.02 -13.72
#